data_e1bcf3d64da487c2e7ef17b4cfe77254
#
_entry.id   e1bcf3d64da487c2e7ef17b4cfe77254
#
_cell.length_a   1.000
_cell.length_b   1.000
_cell.length_c   1.000
_cell.angle_alpha   90.00
_cell.angle_beta   90.00
_cell.angle_gamma   90.00
#
_symmetry.space_group_name_H-M   'P 1'
#
loop_
_entity.id
_entity.type
_entity.pdbx_description
1 polymer ?
#
loop_
_entity_poly.entity_id
_entity_poly.type
_entity_poly.pdbx_seq_one_letter_code
_entity_poly.pdbx_strand_id
1 'polypeptide(L)'
;MEYESAKVDVPKEHYDRLFIPVACVVSITTVDPEGKVNAASFATCVRVHHEPTCIAFCVDSHKDTYRNVLVTNEFVVNIPSFDREILEKVRTLGLPFAPGVNELEKAGLTAIPSKVVQPPRIAEYKSHFECKVEWTKQWFDTRLMVVGRVVAASVNKDCIDENGWVILDKLRPAHYCGQAYSGDNKYRFVASYEVMDVDTVYDGPESKGGDPRVKGQN
;
A
#
# COMPACT_ATOMS: atom_id res chain seq x y z
N MET A 1 6.61 32.25 -19.12
CA MET A 1 6.28 31.93 -20.52
C MET A 1 7.02 30.71 -21.06
N GLU A 2 8.32 30.54 -20.83
CA GLU A 2 9.09 29.37 -21.32
C GLU A 2 8.60 28.04 -20.74
N TYR A 3 8.20 28.02 -19.47
CA TYR A 3 7.65 26.82 -18.83
C TYR A 3 6.24 26.43 -19.31
N GLU A 4 5.47 27.38 -19.79
CA GLU A 4 4.11 27.15 -20.28
C GLU A 4 4.09 26.55 -21.68
N SER A 5 5.05 26.95 -22.54
CA SER A 5 5.19 26.39 -23.89
C SER A 5 5.65 24.93 -23.94
N ALA A 6 6.25 24.43 -22.83
CA ALA A 6 6.66 23.03 -22.70
C ALA A 6 5.54 22.09 -22.21
N LYS A 7 4.36 22.62 -21.86
CA LYS A 7 3.23 21.84 -21.37
C LYS A 7 2.17 21.65 -22.46
N VAL A 8 1.50 20.52 -22.42
CA VAL A 8 0.38 20.22 -23.29
C VAL A 8 -0.85 19.88 -22.46
N ASP A 9 -2.02 20.28 -22.91
CA ASP A 9 -3.27 19.85 -22.31
C ASP A 9 -3.49 18.36 -22.57
N VAL A 10 -3.99 17.68 -21.55
CA VAL A 10 -4.24 16.24 -21.61
C VAL A 10 -5.75 16.00 -21.64
N PRO A 11 -6.28 15.20 -22.56
CA PRO A 11 -7.68 14.83 -22.59
C PRO A 11 -8.12 14.19 -21.26
N LYS A 12 -9.34 14.49 -20.83
CA LYS A 12 -9.88 14.07 -19.53
C LYS A 12 -9.82 12.56 -19.30
N GLU A 13 -10.04 11.78 -20.34
CA GLU A 13 -9.94 10.31 -20.34
C GLU A 13 -8.52 9.79 -20.11
N HIS A 14 -7.51 10.66 -20.16
CA HIS A 14 -6.11 10.31 -19.91
C HIS A 14 -5.60 10.75 -18.53
N TYR A 15 -6.40 11.42 -17.70
CA TYR A 15 -5.94 11.95 -16.41
C TYR A 15 -5.36 10.86 -15.50
N ASP A 16 -5.99 9.68 -15.45
CA ASP A 16 -5.50 8.55 -14.66
C ASP A 16 -4.09 8.08 -15.06
N ARG A 17 -3.74 8.25 -16.34
CA ARG A 17 -2.43 7.83 -16.89
C ARG A 17 -1.28 8.73 -16.43
N LEU A 18 -1.56 9.96 -16.03
CA LEU A 18 -0.56 10.91 -15.54
C LEU A 18 -0.18 10.67 -14.07
N PHE A 19 -1.04 9.97 -13.34
CA PHE A 19 -0.88 9.76 -11.91
C PHE A 19 -0.21 8.41 -11.60
N ILE A 20 0.93 8.13 -12.25
CA ILE A 20 1.64 6.84 -12.20
C ILE A 20 3.15 7.05 -12.06
N PRO A 21 3.83 6.26 -11.21
CA PRO A 21 3.37 5.43 -10.10
C PRO A 21 3.28 6.24 -8.81
N VAL A 22 2.15 6.21 -8.12
CA VAL A 22 1.91 7.07 -6.96
C VAL A 22 2.07 6.36 -5.62
N ALA A 23 1.66 5.09 -5.55
CA ALA A 23 1.73 4.32 -4.33
C ALA A 23 2.27 2.91 -4.57
N CYS A 24 2.81 2.31 -3.52
CA CYS A 24 3.15 0.89 -3.56
C CYS A 24 1.90 0.06 -3.82
N VAL A 25 2.05 -1.00 -4.61
CA VAL A 25 1.06 -2.06 -4.59
C VAL A 25 1.16 -2.80 -3.26
N VAL A 26 0.02 -3.13 -2.67
CA VAL A 26 -0.06 -3.91 -1.44
C VAL A 26 -1.07 -5.03 -1.60
N SER A 27 -0.96 -6.08 -0.79
CA SER A 27 -2.03 -7.06 -0.60
C SER A 27 -2.64 -6.85 0.77
N ILE A 28 -3.96 -6.63 0.81
CA ILE A 28 -4.69 -6.48 2.06
C ILE A 28 -5.37 -7.81 2.37
N THR A 29 -5.10 -8.33 3.56
CA THR A 29 -5.78 -9.50 4.11
C THR A 29 -6.82 -9.07 5.13
N THR A 30 -7.97 -9.74 5.10
CA THR A 30 -9.08 -9.60 6.04
C THR A 30 -9.63 -10.97 6.39
N VAL A 31 -10.46 -11.04 7.39
CA VAL A 31 -11.26 -12.25 7.70
C VAL A 31 -12.73 -11.87 7.81
N ASP A 32 -13.61 -12.81 7.49
CA ASP A 32 -15.03 -12.69 7.79
C ASP A 32 -15.31 -13.04 9.28
N PRO A 33 -16.55 -12.91 9.77
CA PRO A 33 -16.90 -13.23 11.15
C PRO A 33 -16.64 -14.69 11.53
N GLU A 34 -16.60 -15.59 10.57
CA GLU A 34 -16.31 -17.02 10.74
C GLU A 34 -14.81 -17.33 10.70
N GLY A 35 -13.96 -16.30 10.50
CA GLY A 35 -12.51 -16.44 10.43
C GLY A 35 -11.97 -16.87 9.07
N LYS A 36 -12.81 -16.85 8.02
CA LYS A 36 -12.39 -17.19 6.67
C LYS A 36 -11.54 -16.06 6.07
N VAL A 37 -10.39 -16.44 5.56
CA VAL A 37 -9.42 -15.50 5.00
C VAL A 37 -9.84 -15.00 3.62
N ASN A 38 -9.70 -13.69 3.41
CA ASN A 38 -9.77 -13.03 2.12
C ASN A 38 -8.50 -12.20 1.89
N ALA A 39 -8.02 -12.15 0.67
CA ALA A 39 -6.87 -11.36 0.27
C ALA A 39 -7.09 -10.70 -1.08
N ALA A 40 -6.78 -9.41 -1.20
CA ALA A 40 -6.92 -8.68 -2.45
C ALA A 40 -5.78 -7.67 -2.64
N SER A 41 -5.42 -7.40 -3.90
CA SER A 41 -4.38 -6.43 -4.27
C SER A 41 -4.95 -5.02 -4.41
N PHE A 42 -4.22 -4.03 -3.90
CA PHE A 42 -4.58 -2.62 -3.92
C PHE A 42 -3.40 -1.74 -4.36
N ALA A 43 -3.69 -0.71 -5.15
CA ALA A 43 -2.76 0.36 -5.52
C ALA A 43 -3.22 1.73 -5.00
N THR A 44 -4.14 1.75 -4.05
CA THR A 44 -4.72 2.96 -3.44
C THR A 44 -4.32 3.11 -1.97
N CYS A 45 -3.30 2.39 -1.52
CA CYS A 45 -2.87 2.35 -0.12
C CYS A 45 -1.78 3.38 0.15
N VAL A 46 -1.98 4.21 1.17
CA VAL A 46 -1.03 5.27 1.53
C VAL A 46 -1.05 5.57 3.02
N ARG A 47 0.10 5.97 3.59
CA ARG A 47 0.15 6.51 4.95
C ARG A 47 -0.47 7.91 4.98
N VAL A 48 -1.42 8.14 5.89
CA VAL A 48 -2.17 9.40 6.03
C VAL A 48 -1.94 10.14 7.33
N HIS A 49 -1.32 9.49 8.33
CA HIS A 49 -0.97 10.11 9.61
C HIS A 49 0.31 9.50 10.16
N HIS A 50 1.11 10.29 10.89
CA HIS A 50 2.41 9.87 11.40
C HIS A 50 2.36 9.31 12.82
N GLU A 51 1.67 10.00 13.74
CA GLU A 51 1.62 9.64 15.16
C GLU A 51 0.21 9.90 15.72
N PRO A 52 -0.60 8.86 15.95
CA PRO A 52 -0.31 7.45 15.63
C PRO A 52 -0.23 7.22 14.12
N THR A 53 0.56 6.24 13.71
CA THR A 53 0.66 5.88 12.29
C THR A 53 -0.67 5.34 11.78
N CYS A 54 -1.23 5.98 10.75
CA CYS A 54 -2.46 5.53 10.09
C CYS A 54 -2.23 5.33 8.59
N ILE A 55 -2.88 4.30 8.06
CA ILE A 55 -2.85 3.91 6.65
C ILE A 55 -4.28 3.99 6.10
N ALA A 56 -4.43 4.57 4.91
CA ALA A 56 -5.69 4.63 4.18
C ALA A 56 -5.65 3.78 2.91
N PHE A 57 -6.79 3.24 2.52
CA PHE A 57 -7.01 2.64 1.20
C PHE A 57 -8.47 2.77 0.78
N CYS A 58 -8.73 2.64 -0.53
CA CYS A 58 -10.09 2.60 -1.06
C CYS A 58 -10.45 1.19 -1.50
N VAL A 59 -11.65 0.73 -1.16
CA VAL A 59 -12.19 -0.57 -1.55
C VAL A 59 -13.54 -0.42 -2.26
N ASP A 60 -13.78 -1.31 -3.21
CA ASP A 60 -15.07 -1.40 -3.92
C ASP A 60 -16.10 -2.15 -3.04
N SER A 61 -17.35 -1.63 -3.01
CA SER A 61 -18.45 -2.18 -2.20
C SER A 61 -18.85 -3.62 -2.56
N HIS A 62 -18.46 -4.10 -3.73
CA HIS A 62 -18.75 -5.48 -4.16
C HIS A 62 -17.70 -6.51 -3.68
N LYS A 63 -16.61 -6.06 -3.04
CA LYS A 63 -15.51 -6.92 -2.61
C LYS A 63 -15.71 -7.48 -1.20
N ASP A 64 -15.16 -8.68 -0.97
CA ASP A 64 -15.15 -9.30 0.37
C ASP A 64 -14.40 -8.44 1.38
N THR A 65 -13.30 -7.83 0.99
CA THR A 65 -12.56 -6.86 1.83
C THR A 65 -13.46 -5.75 2.37
N TYR A 66 -14.39 -5.23 1.55
CA TYR A 66 -15.36 -4.21 1.98
C TYR A 66 -16.24 -4.73 3.12
N ARG A 67 -16.86 -5.91 2.93
CA ARG A 67 -17.74 -6.53 3.92
C ARG A 67 -17.00 -6.84 5.21
N ASN A 68 -15.82 -7.43 5.08
CA ASN A 68 -15.01 -7.85 6.21
C ASN A 68 -14.57 -6.66 7.08
N VAL A 69 -14.03 -5.59 6.50
CA VAL A 69 -13.57 -4.43 7.28
C VAL A 69 -14.69 -3.72 8.00
N LEU A 70 -15.92 -3.71 7.47
CA LEU A 70 -17.07 -3.10 8.13
C LEU A 70 -17.57 -3.91 9.35
N VAL A 71 -17.30 -5.21 9.38
CA VAL A 71 -17.76 -6.11 10.46
C VAL A 71 -16.65 -6.36 11.47
N THR A 72 -15.45 -6.71 11.01
CA THR A 72 -14.36 -7.11 11.92
C THR A 72 -13.50 -5.92 12.38
N ASN A 73 -13.54 -4.81 11.65
CA ASN A 73 -12.73 -3.61 11.93
C ASN A 73 -11.22 -3.88 11.98
N GLU A 74 -10.74 -4.91 11.30
CA GLU A 74 -9.34 -5.31 11.28
C GLU A 74 -8.89 -5.66 9.86
N PHE A 75 -7.62 -5.35 9.55
CA PHE A 75 -6.97 -5.75 8.31
C PHE A 75 -5.44 -5.76 8.47
N VAL A 76 -4.75 -6.44 7.54
CA VAL A 76 -3.29 -6.37 7.45
C VAL A 76 -2.90 -5.85 6.08
N VAL A 77 -2.02 -4.88 6.05
CA VAL A 77 -1.34 -4.41 4.83
C VAL A 77 -0.04 -5.20 4.70
N ASN A 78 0.07 -5.96 3.62
CA ASN A 78 1.25 -6.78 3.29
C ASN A 78 1.92 -6.16 2.07
N ILE A 79 3.23 -5.86 2.15
CA ILE A 79 4.00 -5.20 1.09
C ILE A 79 4.80 -6.24 0.30
N PRO A 80 4.42 -6.51 -0.97
CA PRO A 80 5.16 -7.41 -1.83
C PRO A 80 6.47 -6.78 -2.30
N SER A 81 7.51 -7.60 -2.44
CA SER A 81 8.75 -7.17 -3.08
C SER A 81 8.64 -7.18 -4.61
N PHE A 82 9.46 -6.35 -5.27
CA PHE A 82 9.61 -6.31 -6.72
C PHE A 82 10.39 -7.53 -7.20
N ASP A 83 9.69 -8.64 -7.26
CA ASP A 83 10.15 -9.94 -7.72
C ASP A 83 9.08 -10.55 -8.64
N ARG A 84 9.49 -11.19 -9.74
CA ARG A 84 8.57 -11.70 -10.75
C ARG A 84 7.57 -12.69 -10.16
N GLU A 85 8.04 -13.67 -9.40
CA GLU A 85 7.18 -14.70 -8.83
C GLU A 85 6.16 -14.10 -7.86
N ILE A 86 6.61 -13.17 -7.01
CA ILE A 86 5.72 -12.46 -6.08
C ILE A 86 4.70 -11.61 -6.83
N LEU A 87 5.11 -10.89 -7.88
CA LEU A 87 4.19 -10.02 -8.64
C LEU A 87 3.16 -10.80 -9.47
N GLU A 88 3.49 -12.01 -9.92
CA GLU A 88 2.52 -12.92 -10.53
C GLU A 88 1.45 -13.37 -9.52
N LYS A 89 1.83 -13.63 -8.27
CA LYS A 89 0.90 -13.92 -7.16
C LYS A 89 0.06 -12.70 -6.80
N VAL A 90 0.65 -11.50 -6.76
CA VAL A 90 -0.09 -10.23 -6.57
C VAL A 90 -1.15 -10.02 -7.66
N ARG A 91 -0.81 -10.29 -8.92
CA ARG A 91 -1.77 -10.24 -10.02
C ARG A 91 -2.91 -11.24 -9.81
N THR A 92 -2.61 -12.45 -9.33
CA THR A 92 -3.63 -13.47 -9.03
C THR A 92 -4.61 -12.99 -7.98
N LEU A 93 -4.14 -12.34 -6.90
CA LEU A 93 -5.01 -11.71 -5.89
C LEU A 93 -5.90 -10.59 -6.43
N GLY A 94 -5.57 -10.02 -7.59
CA GLY A 94 -6.38 -9.01 -8.27
C GLY A 94 -7.50 -9.58 -9.17
N LEU A 95 -7.57 -10.90 -9.35
CA LEU A 95 -8.60 -11.53 -10.18
C LEU A 95 -9.97 -11.54 -9.48
N PRO A 96 -11.07 -11.51 -10.26
CA PRO A 96 -12.42 -11.57 -9.71
C PRO A 96 -12.78 -13.03 -9.35
N PHE A 97 -12.51 -13.41 -8.12
CA PHE A 97 -12.98 -14.69 -7.57
C PHE A 97 -14.42 -14.59 -7.06
N ALA A 98 -15.08 -15.74 -6.97
CA ALA A 98 -16.40 -15.83 -6.33
C ALA A 98 -16.28 -15.52 -4.82
N PRO A 99 -17.32 -14.97 -4.18
CA PRO A 99 -17.33 -14.73 -2.74
C PRO A 99 -16.94 -15.97 -1.95
N GLY A 100 -16.09 -15.79 -0.95
CA GLY A 100 -15.67 -16.85 -0.06
C GLY A 100 -14.63 -17.82 -0.61
N VAL A 101 -14.00 -17.54 -1.75
CA VAL A 101 -12.79 -18.24 -2.19
C VAL A 101 -11.62 -17.72 -1.36
N ASN A 102 -10.73 -18.63 -0.92
CA ASN A 102 -9.46 -18.22 -0.30
C ASN A 102 -8.44 -17.85 -1.39
N GLU A 103 -8.27 -16.55 -1.63
CA GLU A 103 -7.38 -16.04 -2.69
C GLU A 103 -5.91 -16.32 -2.39
N LEU A 104 -5.49 -16.44 -1.11
CA LEU A 104 -4.10 -16.80 -0.78
C LEU A 104 -3.77 -18.19 -1.33
N GLU A 105 -4.64 -19.16 -1.12
CA GLU A 105 -4.46 -20.52 -1.66
C GLU A 105 -4.41 -20.51 -3.19
N LYS A 106 -5.29 -19.74 -3.84
CA LYS A 106 -5.30 -19.60 -5.31
C LYS A 106 -4.03 -18.97 -5.86
N ALA A 107 -3.43 -18.06 -5.11
CA ALA A 107 -2.17 -17.42 -5.47
C ALA A 107 -0.91 -18.22 -5.05
N GLY A 108 -1.08 -19.34 -4.34
CA GLY A 108 0.04 -20.09 -3.77
C GLY A 108 0.82 -19.26 -2.74
N LEU A 109 0.10 -18.49 -1.91
CA LEU A 109 0.64 -17.70 -0.81
C LEU A 109 0.28 -18.35 0.53
N THR A 110 1.17 -18.20 1.51
CA THR A 110 1.06 -18.81 2.82
C THR A 110 0.57 -17.80 3.86
N ALA A 111 -0.56 -18.08 4.49
CA ALA A 111 -1.03 -17.33 5.64
C ALA A 111 -0.20 -17.65 6.89
N ILE A 112 0.30 -16.62 7.59
CA ILE A 112 0.92 -16.74 8.91
C ILE A 112 0.17 -15.88 9.93
N PRO A 113 0.04 -16.33 11.20
CA PRO A 113 -0.70 -15.59 12.21
C PRO A 113 -0.16 -14.18 12.42
N SER A 114 -1.06 -13.20 12.53
CA SER A 114 -0.76 -11.87 13.03
C SER A 114 -0.48 -11.88 14.54
N LYS A 115 0.11 -10.81 15.06
CA LYS A 115 0.41 -10.68 16.50
C LYS A 115 -0.76 -10.11 17.30
N VAL A 116 -1.54 -9.20 16.69
CA VAL A 116 -2.54 -8.38 17.40
C VAL A 116 -3.93 -8.48 16.77
N VAL A 117 -4.02 -8.69 15.44
CA VAL A 117 -5.29 -8.75 14.72
C VAL A 117 -5.57 -10.16 14.20
N GLN A 118 -6.82 -10.45 13.86
CA GLN A 118 -7.21 -11.76 13.34
C GLN A 118 -6.77 -12.03 11.88
N PRO A 119 -6.86 -11.05 10.93
CA PRO A 119 -6.39 -11.26 9.58
C PRO A 119 -4.93 -11.67 9.54
N PRO A 120 -4.55 -12.67 8.73
CA PRO A 120 -3.18 -13.17 8.68
C PRO A 120 -2.24 -12.23 7.92
N ARG A 121 -0.94 -12.34 8.21
CA ARG A 121 0.14 -11.84 7.37
C ARG A 121 0.43 -12.85 6.26
N ILE A 122 1.16 -12.42 5.22
CA ILE A 122 1.59 -13.26 4.09
C ILE A 122 3.08 -13.60 4.26
N ALA A 123 3.42 -14.88 4.38
CA ALA A 123 4.77 -15.35 4.71
C ALA A 123 5.83 -14.91 3.68
N GLU A 124 5.49 -14.92 2.41
CA GLU A 124 6.39 -14.60 1.30
C GLU A 124 6.69 -13.10 1.15
N TYR A 125 5.94 -12.24 1.87
CA TYR A 125 6.14 -10.80 1.83
C TYR A 125 7.06 -10.35 2.95
N LYS A 126 7.81 -9.28 2.70
CA LYS A 126 8.88 -8.86 3.61
C LYS A 126 8.46 -7.86 4.67
N SER A 127 7.31 -7.20 4.51
CA SER A 127 6.85 -6.18 5.44
C SER A 127 5.33 -6.22 5.61
N HIS A 128 4.87 -6.03 6.84
CA HIS A 128 3.46 -6.13 7.22
C HIS A 128 3.09 -5.06 8.24
N PHE A 129 1.87 -4.52 8.11
CA PHE A 129 1.26 -3.60 9.07
C PHE A 129 -0.10 -4.14 9.48
N GLU A 130 -0.24 -4.50 10.76
CA GLU A 130 -1.49 -4.94 11.35
C GLU A 130 -2.29 -3.70 11.78
N CYS A 131 -3.53 -3.59 11.33
CA CYS A 131 -4.32 -2.38 11.47
C CYS A 131 -5.68 -2.65 12.10
N LYS A 132 -6.12 -1.71 12.95
CA LYS A 132 -7.52 -1.59 13.40
C LYS A 132 -8.14 -0.36 12.75
N VAL A 133 -9.36 -0.51 12.26
CA VAL A 133 -10.10 0.57 11.60
C VAL A 133 -10.36 1.71 12.58
N GLU A 134 -9.96 2.92 12.23
CA GLU A 134 -10.29 4.15 12.96
C GLU A 134 -11.60 4.75 12.47
N TRP A 135 -11.77 4.81 11.15
CA TRP A 135 -13.00 5.25 10.54
C TRP A 135 -13.11 4.75 9.09
N THR A 136 -14.33 4.72 8.59
CA THR A 136 -14.66 4.48 7.20
C THR A 136 -15.56 5.59 6.68
N LYS A 137 -15.47 5.90 5.38
CA LYS A 137 -16.34 6.86 4.71
C LYS A 137 -16.73 6.37 3.34
N GLN A 138 -18.02 6.17 3.13
CA GLN A 138 -18.59 5.99 1.80
C GLN A 138 -18.59 7.36 1.09
N TRP A 139 -18.02 7.46 -0.11
CA TRP A 139 -17.98 8.72 -0.85
C TRP A 139 -18.48 8.61 -2.29
N PHE A 140 -18.51 7.40 -2.85
CA PHE A 140 -19.30 7.04 -4.01
C PHE A 140 -20.09 5.78 -3.70
N ASP A 141 -21.16 5.49 -4.44
CA ASP A 141 -22.01 4.31 -4.23
C ASP A 141 -21.20 3.00 -4.20
N THR A 142 -20.07 2.97 -4.92
CA THR A 142 -19.20 1.81 -5.04
C THR A 142 -17.85 1.96 -4.35
N ARG A 143 -17.62 3.02 -3.55
CA ARG A 143 -16.28 3.27 -2.96
C ARG A 143 -16.36 3.60 -1.49
N LEU A 144 -15.63 2.83 -0.69
CA LEU A 144 -15.39 3.07 0.72
C LEU A 144 -13.94 3.46 0.93
N MET A 145 -13.71 4.61 1.55
CA MET A 145 -12.42 4.95 2.14
C MET A 145 -12.33 4.28 3.51
N VAL A 146 -11.25 3.57 3.75
CA VAL A 146 -10.91 2.94 5.03
C VAL A 146 -9.64 3.58 5.55
N VAL A 147 -9.67 4.02 6.80
CA VAL A 147 -8.47 4.47 7.53
C VAL A 147 -8.29 3.58 8.75
N GLY A 148 -7.13 2.97 8.87
CA GLY A 148 -6.78 2.13 10.02
C GLY A 148 -5.50 2.59 10.68
N ARG A 149 -5.50 2.51 12.02
CA ARG A 149 -4.31 2.72 12.85
C ARG A 149 -3.46 1.46 12.86
N VAL A 150 -2.18 1.62 12.62
CA VAL A 150 -1.19 0.53 12.78
C VAL A 150 -1.06 0.20 14.26
N VAL A 151 -1.31 -1.06 14.62
CA VAL A 151 -1.23 -1.57 16.00
C VAL A 151 -0.06 -2.54 16.19
N ALA A 152 0.47 -3.10 15.10
CA ALA A 152 1.72 -3.85 15.07
C ALA A 152 2.32 -3.79 13.67
N ALA A 153 3.64 -3.91 13.58
CA ALA A 153 4.35 -4.03 12.32
C ALA A 153 5.43 -5.10 12.41
N SER A 154 5.78 -5.68 11.27
CA SER A 154 6.89 -6.62 11.17
C SER A 154 7.57 -6.50 9.81
N VAL A 155 8.87 -6.75 9.80
CA VAL A 155 9.70 -6.72 8.61
C VAL A 155 10.77 -7.80 8.69
N ASN A 156 11.26 -8.28 7.57
CA ASN A 156 12.39 -9.21 7.54
C ASN A 156 13.65 -8.54 8.12
N LYS A 157 14.42 -9.29 8.89
CA LYS A 157 15.61 -8.75 9.60
C LYS A 157 16.66 -8.15 8.64
N ASP A 158 16.80 -8.69 7.45
CA ASP A 158 17.73 -8.22 6.43
C ASP A 158 17.26 -6.95 5.71
N CYS A 159 16.03 -6.52 5.96
CA CYS A 159 15.42 -5.31 5.36
C CYS A 159 15.52 -4.07 6.25
N ILE A 160 16.13 -4.18 7.42
CA ILE A 160 16.40 -3.05 8.33
C ILE A 160 17.88 -3.04 8.74
N ASP A 161 18.43 -1.86 8.94
CA ASP A 161 19.78 -1.67 9.49
C ASP A 161 19.79 -1.75 11.02
N GLU A 162 20.96 -1.54 11.61
CA GLU A 162 21.17 -1.56 13.06
C GLU A 162 20.41 -0.45 13.81
N ASN A 163 20.02 0.63 13.13
CA ASN A 163 19.24 1.74 13.67
C ASN A 163 17.72 1.58 13.44
N GLY A 164 17.31 0.49 12.79
CA GLY A 164 15.91 0.21 12.44
C GLY A 164 15.41 0.93 11.18
N TRP A 165 16.30 1.52 10.38
CA TRP A 165 15.94 2.13 9.10
C TRP A 165 15.79 1.08 8.01
N VAL A 166 14.84 1.31 7.11
CA VAL A 166 14.56 0.41 5.99
C VAL A 166 15.70 0.46 4.97
N ILE A 167 16.21 -0.70 4.60
CA ILE A 167 17.14 -0.89 3.49
C ILE A 167 16.30 -1.15 2.23
N LEU A 168 16.09 -0.11 1.42
CA LEU A 168 15.19 -0.16 0.26
C LEU A 168 15.58 -1.24 -0.76
N ASP A 169 16.87 -1.45 -0.99
CA ASP A 169 17.39 -2.48 -1.91
C ASP A 169 17.07 -3.91 -1.44
N LYS A 170 16.84 -4.10 -0.15
CA LYS A 170 16.45 -5.37 0.44
C LYS A 170 14.94 -5.56 0.47
N LEU A 171 14.21 -4.53 0.87
CA LEU A 171 12.75 -4.55 0.89
C LEU A 171 12.17 -4.61 -0.53
N ARG A 172 12.66 -3.76 -1.44
CA ARG A 172 12.28 -3.69 -2.84
C ARG A 172 10.77 -3.57 -3.06
N PRO A 173 10.08 -2.56 -2.51
CA PRO A 173 8.63 -2.42 -2.69
C PRO A 173 8.28 -2.15 -4.15
N ALA A 174 7.20 -2.75 -4.64
CA ALA A 174 6.74 -2.57 -6.01
C ALA A 174 5.68 -1.46 -6.11
N HIS A 175 5.67 -0.73 -7.24
CA HIS A 175 4.63 0.22 -7.60
C HIS A 175 3.85 -0.29 -8.81
N TYR A 176 2.54 -0.17 -8.77
CA TYR A 176 1.66 -0.60 -9.85
C TYR A 176 1.39 0.55 -10.82
N CYS A 177 1.64 0.31 -12.11
CA CYS A 177 1.43 1.30 -13.18
C CYS A 177 0.10 1.13 -13.94
N GLY A 178 -0.71 0.12 -13.59
CA GLY A 178 -1.98 -0.14 -14.24
C GLY A 178 -1.88 -0.72 -15.66
N GLN A 179 -3.01 -1.17 -16.16
CA GLN A 179 -3.14 -1.66 -17.55
C GLN A 179 -3.12 -0.51 -18.57
N ALA A 180 -3.60 0.66 -18.16
CA ALA A 180 -3.73 1.83 -19.04
C ALA A 180 -2.38 2.33 -19.59
N TYR A 181 -1.27 1.97 -18.96
CA TYR A 181 0.05 2.43 -19.35
C TYR A 181 0.54 1.90 -20.70
N SER A 182 0.09 0.74 -21.15
CA SER A 182 0.61 0.10 -22.36
C SER A 182 -0.42 -0.32 -23.38
N GLY A 183 -1.69 -0.42 -23.02
CA GLY A 183 -2.77 -0.87 -23.90
C GLY A 183 -2.68 -2.35 -24.34
N ASP A 184 -1.77 -3.14 -23.75
CA ASP A 184 -1.45 -4.51 -24.15
C ASP A 184 -1.97 -5.60 -23.19
N ASN A 185 -2.93 -5.27 -22.33
CA ASN A 185 -3.53 -6.16 -21.32
C ASN A 185 -2.52 -6.75 -20.30
N LYS A 186 -1.37 -6.10 -20.09
CA LYS A 186 -0.39 -6.50 -19.10
C LYS A 186 -0.50 -5.67 -17.83
N TYR A 187 -0.33 -6.33 -16.69
CA TYR A 187 -0.05 -5.64 -15.44
C TYR A 187 1.41 -5.19 -15.45
N ARG A 188 1.63 -3.89 -15.22
CA ARG A 188 2.97 -3.32 -15.13
C ARG A 188 3.28 -2.88 -13.73
N PHE A 189 4.50 -3.22 -13.32
CA PHE A 189 5.07 -2.80 -12.05
C PHE A 189 6.41 -2.14 -12.30
N VAL A 190 6.72 -1.13 -11.49
CA VAL A 190 8.02 -0.47 -11.50
C VAL A 190 8.59 -0.45 -10.09
N ALA A 191 9.88 -0.29 -9.99
CA ALA A 191 10.60 -0.04 -8.75
C ALA A 191 11.67 1.02 -9.01
N SER A 192 11.88 1.91 -8.05
CA SER A 192 13.02 2.80 -8.01
C SER A 192 13.54 2.82 -6.58
N TYR A 193 14.84 2.66 -6.44
CA TYR A 193 15.53 2.65 -5.15
C TYR A 193 16.68 3.67 -5.13
N GLU A 194 16.64 4.62 -6.06
CA GLU A 194 17.59 5.72 -6.07
C GLU A 194 17.33 6.62 -4.85
N VAL A 195 18.38 6.89 -4.10
CA VAL A 195 18.33 7.77 -2.93
C VAL A 195 19.06 9.06 -3.29
N MET A 196 18.43 10.20 -3.01
CA MET A 196 19.03 11.51 -3.14
C MET A 196 18.91 12.22 -1.80
N ASP A 197 20.04 12.67 -1.28
CA ASP A 197 20.06 13.47 -0.06
C ASP A 197 19.78 14.93 -0.41
N VAL A 198 18.83 15.50 0.32
CA VAL A 198 18.49 16.93 0.22
C VAL A 198 18.46 17.47 1.65
N ASP A 199 19.15 18.60 1.85
CA ASP A 199 19.22 19.24 3.16
C ASP A 199 17.83 19.59 3.68
N THR A 200 17.59 19.27 4.95
CA THR A 200 16.31 19.54 5.62
C THR A 200 16.27 20.91 6.30
N VAL A 201 17.41 21.63 6.32
CA VAL A 201 17.54 22.93 6.94
C VAL A 201 17.36 24.03 5.88
N TYR A 202 16.45 24.95 6.17
CA TYR A 202 16.26 26.16 5.39
C TYR A 202 16.63 27.37 6.25
N ASP A 203 17.72 28.07 5.93
CA ASP A 203 18.27 29.22 6.67
C ASP A 203 17.72 30.58 6.20
N GLY A 204 16.65 30.58 5.42
CA GLY A 204 16.02 31.82 4.96
C GLY A 204 15.36 32.60 6.10
N PRO A 205 15.08 33.89 5.92
CA PRO A 205 14.54 34.80 6.96
C PRO A 205 13.14 34.38 7.46
N GLU A 206 12.44 33.52 6.73
CA GLU A 206 11.12 32.98 7.10
C GLU A 206 11.20 31.57 7.73
N SER A 207 12.42 31.05 7.91
CA SER A 207 12.64 29.74 8.51
C SER A 207 12.20 29.73 9.97
N LYS A 208 11.45 28.68 10.36
CA LYS A 208 11.12 28.39 11.77
C LYS A 208 12.14 27.44 12.42
N GLY A 209 13.28 27.22 11.81
CA GLY A 209 14.26 26.21 12.21
C GLY A 209 14.09 24.89 11.44
N GLY A 210 14.86 23.90 11.83
CA GLY A 210 14.83 22.58 11.19
C GLY A 210 13.51 21.82 11.35
N ASP A 211 13.33 20.77 10.59
CA ASP A 211 12.15 19.90 10.68
C ASP A 211 12.07 19.27 12.08
N PRO A 212 10.99 19.54 12.87
CA PRO A 212 10.86 19.04 14.24
C PRO A 212 10.76 17.49 14.32
N ARG A 213 10.57 16.82 13.19
CA ARG A 213 10.56 15.34 13.10
C ARG A 213 11.97 14.76 13.07
N VAL A 214 12.97 15.54 12.77
CA VAL A 214 14.38 15.12 12.75
C VAL A 214 14.97 15.34 14.14
N LYS A 215 15.22 14.25 14.89
CA LYS A 215 15.84 14.31 16.20
C LYS A 215 17.25 14.88 16.10
N GLY A 216 17.56 15.92 16.89
CA GLY A 216 18.90 16.50 16.97
C GLY A 216 19.07 17.83 16.27
N GLN A 217 18.02 18.43 15.72
CA GLN A 217 18.03 19.77 15.11
C GLN A 217 17.55 20.89 16.06
N ASN A 218 17.54 20.67 17.37
CA ASN A 218 17.22 21.70 18.38
C ASN A 218 18.51 22.19 19.03
#